data_9522f46315d1cafcbd408f0e3817d1d6
#
_entry.id   9522f46315d1cafcbd408f0e3817d1d6
#
_cell.length_a   1.000
_cell.length_b   1.000
_cell.length_c   1.000
_cell.angle_alpha   90.00
_cell.angle_beta   90.00
_cell.angle_gamma   90.00
#
_symmetry.space_group_name_H-M   'P 1'
#
loop_
_entity.id
_entity.type
_entity.pdbx_description
1 polymer ?
#
loop_
_entity_poly.entity_id
_entity_poly.type
_entity_poly.pdbx_seq_one_letter_code
_entity_poly.pdbx_strand_id
1 'polypeptide(L)'
;MQAILALEDGRVFRGKGYGAKGECSGEVVFNTSITGYQEIFTDPSYAGQIVVLTNPEIGNYGTTPEDNEAVRPYIEGLIVREFSKVSSNWRSQQVTDEFMEQFKIPVLAEIDTRALVRHLRTYGVMRGVISTLEDDTDKLVAKSRAIPKMDGQDLAKVVSTNHTYVWETGERSHLPDEMVGVKDEPARFHVVAYDFGIKQNILRKLRGEGCKVTVVPAQTTAEDVLALKPDGVFLSNGPGDPEPCTYAVDNIRRLMGRQPIFGICLGHQLTGIALGGKTFKLKFGHHGGNHPVKQLASGKIEITAHNHNFAVDPDSLPQSEVELTHIDLNDQTLEGMRHRNLPLFTVQYHPEAAPGPHDSHYLFKDFVKMMEECKR
;
A
#
# COMPACT_ATOMS: atom_id res chain seq x y z
N MET A 1 -23.14 14.04 -13.82
CA MET A 1 -22.53 15.36 -14.04
C MET A 1 -21.36 15.23 -15.01
N GLN A 2 -20.88 16.31 -15.64
CA GLN A 2 -19.65 16.28 -16.41
C GLN A 2 -18.45 16.31 -15.47
N ALA A 3 -17.36 15.64 -15.83
CA ALA A 3 -16.11 15.71 -15.09
C ALA A 3 -14.92 15.76 -16.07
N ILE A 4 -13.84 16.39 -15.63
CA ILE A 4 -12.64 16.62 -16.43
C ILE A 4 -11.42 16.22 -15.60
N LEU A 5 -10.53 15.41 -16.20
CA LEU A 5 -9.15 15.25 -15.74
C LEU A 5 -8.25 16.15 -16.57
N ALA A 6 -7.44 16.97 -15.91
CA ALA A 6 -6.36 17.73 -16.54
C ALA A 6 -5.01 17.31 -15.93
N LEU A 7 -4.06 16.91 -16.78
CA LEU A 7 -2.71 16.55 -16.40
C LEU A 7 -1.75 17.73 -16.52
N GLU A 8 -0.66 17.73 -15.78
CA GLU A 8 0.34 18.81 -15.77
C GLU A 8 1.03 19.06 -17.12
N ASP A 9 1.07 18.08 -18.00
CA ASP A 9 1.60 18.22 -19.35
C ASP A 9 0.63 18.91 -20.35
N GLY A 10 -0.61 19.15 -19.90
CA GLY A 10 -1.67 19.80 -20.69
C GLY A 10 -2.65 18.81 -21.33
N ARG A 11 -2.47 17.49 -21.15
CA ARG A 11 -3.42 16.50 -21.64
C ARG A 11 -4.70 16.51 -20.81
N VAL A 12 -5.85 16.45 -21.49
CA VAL A 12 -7.17 16.54 -20.88
C VAL A 12 -8.04 15.36 -21.31
N PHE A 13 -8.77 14.80 -20.35
CA PHE A 13 -9.80 13.78 -20.58
C PHE A 13 -11.14 14.30 -20.06
N ARG A 14 -12.19 14.17 -20.87
CA ARG A 14 -13.55 14.57 -20.50
C ARG A 14 -14.45 13.35 -20.45
N GLY A 15 -15.24 13.25 -19.39
CA GLY A 15 -16.12 12.12 -19.16
C GLY A 15 -17.26 12.50 -18.24
N LYS A 16 -17.78 11.52 -17.52
CA LYS A 16 -18.92 11.67 -16.62
C LYS A 16 -18.47 11.53 -15.17
N GLY A 17 -18.94 12.45 -14.33
CA GLY A 17 -18.68 12.47 -12.92
C GLY A 17 -19.69 11.65 -12.13
N TYR A 18 -19.19 10.90 -11.15
CA TYR A 18 -19.91 10.14 -10.14
C TYR A 18 -19.28 10.43 -8.76
N GLY A 19 -19.83 9.81 -7.70
CA GLY A 19 -19.42 10.10 -6.34
C GLY A 19 -19.61 11.56 -5.97
N ALA A 20 -18.65 12.15 -5.27
CA ALA A 20 -18.76 13.51 -4.78
C ALA A 20 -18.61 14.56 -5.89
N LYS A 21 -19.43 15.59 -5.79
CA LYS A 21 -19.23 16.82 -6.57
C LYS A 21 -18.11 17.64 -5.95
N GLY A 22 -17.09 18.00 -6.74
CA GLY A 22 -15.96 18.75 -6.24
C GLY A 22 -14.74 18.71 -7.15
N GLU A 23 -13.61 19.03 -6.57
CA GLU A 23 -12.28 18.90 -7.17
C GLU A 23 -11.40 18.06 -6.26
N CYS A 24 -10.54 17.25 -6.86
CA CYS A 24 -9.43 16.61 -6.17
C CYS A 24 -8.15 16.71 -6.99
N SER A 25 -7.02 16.56 -6.33
CA SER A 25 -5.71 16.66 -6.96
C SER A 25 -4.74 15.66 -6.38
N GLY A 26 -3.82 15.16 -7.18
CA GLY A 26 -2.83 14.18 -6.74
C GLY A 26 -1.95 13.70 -7.89
N GLU A 27 -1.03 12.78 -7.57
CA GLU A 27 -0.28 12.05 -8.58
C GLU A 27 -1.18 10.97 -9.20
N VAL A 28 -1.31 10.98 -10.53
CA VAL A 28 -2.17 10.03 -11.25
C VAL A 28 -1.40 8.74 -11.50
N VAL A 29 -1.84 7.67 -10.86
CA VAL A 29 -1.28 6.32 -10.99
C VAL A 29 -2.32 5.36 -11.55
N PHE A 30 -1.90 4.20 -12.05
CA PHE A 30 -2.86 3.19 -12.53
C PHE A 30 -2.64 1.86 -11.80
N ASN A 31 -3.72 1.12 -11.56
CA ASN A 31 -3.67 -0.21 -10.98
C ASN A 31 -4.27 -1.23 -11.95
N THR A 32 -3.58 -2.37 -12.11
CA THR A 32 -3.93 -3.43 -13.07
C THR A 32 -4.69 -4.61 -12.46
N SER A 33 -5.07 -4.54 -11.19
CA SER A 33 -5.89 -5.57 -10.55
C SER A 33 -7.26 -5.70 -11.20
N ILE A 34 -7.73 -6.93 -11.38
CA ILE A 34 -9.02 -7.24 -12.00
C ILE A 34 -10.18 -7.31 -11.00
N THR A 35 -9.88 -7.25 -9.70
CA THR A 35 -10.82 -7.30 -8.58
C THR A 35 -10.23 -6.57 -7.38
N GLY A 36 -11.03 -6.36 -6.32
CA GLY A 36 -10.55 -5.76 -5.08
C GLY A 36 -10.47 -4.24 -5.14
N TYR A 37 -11.40 -3.60 -5.83
CA TYR A 37 -11.35 -2.14 -5.95
C TYR A 37 -11.55 -1.43 -4.61
N GLN A 38 -12.34 -1.98 -3.67
CA GLN A 38 -12.55 -1.37 -2.37
C GLN A 38 -11.30 -1.43 -1.50
N GLU A 39 -10.57 -2.53 -1.53
CA GLU A 39 -9.28 -2.70 -0.89
C GLU A 39 -8.27 -1.67 -1.44
N ILE A 40 -8.28 -1.42 -2.76
CA ILE A 40 -7.46 -0.38 -3.38
C ILE A 40 -7.87 1.01 -2.88
N PHE A 41 -9.16 1.32 -2.81
CA PHE A 41 -9.62 2.64 -2.34
C PHE A 41 -9.20 2.93 -0.91
N THR A 42 -9.19 1.89 -0.06
CA THR A 42 -8.96 2.00 1.37
C THR A 42 -7.52 1.70 1.79
N ASP A 43 -6.62 1.35 0.86
CA ASP A 43 -5.19 1.20 1.13
C ASP A 43 -4.54 2.57 1.38
N PRO A 44 -4.00 2.83 2.60
CA PRO A 44 -3.37 4.10 2.92
C PRO A 44 -2.18 4.45 2.03
N SER A 45 -1.56 3.47 1.37
CA SER A 45 -0.44 3.69 0.45
C SER A 45 -0.82 4.52 -0.78
N TYR A 46 -2.13 4.71 -1.06
CA TYR A 46 -2.61 5.61 -2.12
C TYR A 46 -2.84 7.06 -1.67
N ALA A 47 -2.51 7.44 -0.44
CA ALA A 47 -2.66 8.83 0.00
C ALA A 47 -1.88 9.79 -0.93
N GLY A 48 -2.54 10.88 -1.36
CA GLY A 48 -1.99 11.83 -2.32
C GLY A 48 -2.11 11.41 -3.78
N GLN A 49 -2.81 10.30 -4.10
CA GLN A 49 -2.90 9.77 -5.46
C GLN A 49 -4.34 9.71 -6.00
N ILE A 50 -4.45 9.98 -7.30
CA ILE A 50 -5.65 9.70 -8.11
C ILE A 50 -5.42 8.36 -8.80
N VAL A 51 -6.31 7.39 -8.57
CA VAL A 51 -6.13 6.02 -9.04
C VAL A 51 -6.94 5.76 -10.32
N VAL A 52 -6.26 5.28 -11.36
CA VAL A 52 -6.88 4.78 -12.59
C VAL A 52 -6.98 3.26 -12.50
N LEU A 53 -8.18 2.70 -12.51
CA LEU A 53 -8.36 1.25 -12.59
C LEU A 53 -8.43 0.80 -14.05
N THR A 54 -7.61 -0.20 -14.39
CA THR A 54 -7.61 -0.78 -15.75
C THR A 54 -8.73 -1.78 -15.97
N ASN A 55 -9.29 -2.35 -14.88
CA ASN A 55 -10.51 -3.14 -14.94
C ASN A 55 -11.64 -2.28 -15.51
N PRO A 56 -12.32 -2.74 -16.58
CA PRO A 56 -13.26 -1.89 -17.31
C PRO A 56 -14.51 -1.52 -16.51
N GLU A 57 -14.99 -2.37 -15.61
CA GLU A 57 -16.23 -2.15 -14.85
C GLU A 57 -15.98 -2.15 -13.35
N ILE A 58 -16.25 -1.02 -12.71
CA ILE A 58 -16.06 -0.81 -11.28
C ILE A 58 -17.39 -0.46 -10.62
N GLY A 59 -17.60 -0.92 -9.38
CA GLY A 59 -18.84 -0.70 -8.62
C GLY A 59 -19.86 -1.84 -8.73
N ASN A 60 -19.63 -2.80 -9.60
CA ASN A 60 -20.57 -3.88 -9.91
C ASN A 60 -20.86 -4.86 -8.77
N TYR A 61 -19.97 -4.99 -7.77
CA TYR A 61 -20.21 -5.83 -6.59
C TYR A 61 -20.41 -5.03 -5.28
N GLY A 62 -20.45 -3.69 -5.36
CA GLY A 62 -20.70 -2.80 -4.20
C GLY A 62 -19.53 -2.74 -3.22
N THR A 63 -19.83 -2.32 -2.00
CA THR A 63 -18.85 -2.22 -0.90
C THR A 63 -19.39 -2.90 0.36
N THR A 64 -18.45 -3.32 1.23
CA THR A 64 -18.72 -3.93 2.53
C THR A 64 -17.62 -3.57 3.53
N PRO A 65 -17.92 -3.33 4.83
CA PRO A 65 -16.91 -2.99 5.83
C PRO A 65 -15.75 -3.98 5.94
N GLU A 66 -15.99 -5.26 5.67
CA GLU A 66 -15.00 -6.33 5.76
C GLU A 66 -13.86 -6.19 4.75
N ASP A 67 -14.13 -5.60 3.58
CA ASP A 67 -13.16 -5.42 2.50
C ASP A 67 -12.36 -4.11 2.66
N ASN A 68 -12.58 -3.36 3.76
CA ASN A 68 -11.76 -2.19 4.05
C ASN A 68 -10.37 -2.60 4.55
N GLU A 69 -9.35 -1.94 4.00
CA GLU A 69 -7.97 -2.05 4.46
C GLU A 69 -7.59 -0.95 5.47
N ALA A 70 -8.45 0.06 5.65
CA ALA A 70 -8.34 1.09 6.69
C ALA A 70 -9.71 1.66 7.03
N VAL A 71 -9.75 2.58 8.01
CA VAL A 71 -11.01 3.17 8.53
C VAL A 71 -11.76 4.04 7.51
N ARG A 72 -11.10 4.46 6.43
CA ARG A 72 -11.64 5.28 5.35
C ARG A 72 -10.86 5.04 4.05
N PRO A 73 -11.39 5.45 2.89
CA PRO A 73 -10.60 5.55 1.68
C PRO A 73 -9.46 6.59 1.81
N TYR A 74 -8.37 6.33 1.09
CA TYR A 74 -7.18 7.20 1.06
C TYR A 74 -6.86 7.72 -0.34
N ILE A 75 -7.50 7.20 -1.39
CA ILE A 75 -7.38 7.77 -2.74
C ILE A 75 -7.97 9.19 -2.76
N GLU A 76 -7.34 10.10 -3.51
CA GLU A 76 -7.87 11.46 -3.71
C GLU A 76 -9.00 11.49 -4.73
N GLY A 77 -8.95 10.63 -5.72
CA GLY A 77 -9.95 10.49 -6.77
C GLY A 77 -9.85 9.17 -7.51
N LEU A 78 -10.90 8.82 -8.22
CA LEU A 78 -11.00 7.57 -8.96
C LEU A 78 -11.25 7.83 -10.45
N ILE A 79 -10.54 7.09 -11.31
CA ILE A 79 -10.74 7.12 -12.75
C ILE A 79 -11.01 5.70 -13.25
N VAL A 80 -12.11 5.53 -13.99
CA VAL A 80 -12.56 4.22 -14.48
C VAL A 80 -13.11 4.31 -15.90
N ARG A 81 -13.19 3.18 -16.59
CA ARG A 81 -13.84 3.10 -17.91
C ARG A 81 -15.35 3.17 -17.76
N GLU A 82 -15.92 2.31 -16.92
CA GLU A 82 -17.33 2.22 -16.62
C GLU A 82 -17.55 2.17 -15.11
N PHE A 83 -18.54 2.90 -14.62
CA PHE A 83 -18.89 2.96 -13.22
C PHE A 83 -20.32 2.48 -13.01
N SER A 84 -20.49 1.34 -12.36
CA SER A 84 -21.80 0.74 -12.14
C SER A 84 -22.57 1.48 -11.05
N LYS A 85 -23.82 1.80 -11.35
CA LYS A 85 -24.77 2.36 -10.39
C LYS A 85 -25.52 1.30 -9.60
N VAL A 86 -25.37 0.05 -9.98
CA VAL A 86 -26.07 -1.09 -9.37
C VAL A 86 -25.03 -2.09 -8.91
N SER A 87 -25.09 -2.44 -7.64
CA SER A 87 -24.29 -3.55 -7.10
C SER A 87 -25.08 -4.86 -7.17
N SER A 88 -24.44 -5.92 -7.66
CA SER A 88 -25.03 -7.24 -7.78
C SER A 88 -24.14 -8.29 -7.13
N ASN A 89 -24.08 -8.28 -5.79
CA ASN A 89 -23.33 -9.24 -5.00
C ASN A 89 -24.02 -9.43 -3.66
N TRP A 90 -24.09 -10.66 -3.16
CA TRP A 90 -24.73 -10.98 -1.88
C TRP A 90 -24.04 -10.33 -0.68
N ARG A 91 -22.75 -10.00 -0.78
CA ARG A 91 -21.99 -9.30 0.27
C ARG A 91 -22.16 -7.79 0.25
N SER A 92 -22.72 -7.21 -0.83
CA SER A 92 -22.85 -5.76 -0.96
C SER A 92 -23.76 -5.20 0.14
N GLN A 93 -23.21 -4.27 0.91
CA GLN A 93 -23.95 -3.53 1.93
C GLN A 93 -24.24 -2.09 1.51
N GLN A 94 -23.44 -1.55 0.57
CA GLN A 94 -23.60 -0.20 0.05
C GLN A 94 -23.21 -0.15 -1.44
N VAL A 95 -23.89 0.68 -2.21
CA VAL A 95 -23.54 0.96 -3.59
C VAL A 95 -22.25 1.81 -3.64
N THR A 96 -21.35 1.49 -4.56
CA THR A 96 -20.03 2.15 -4.61
C THR A 96 -20.12 3.67 -4.86
N ASP A 97 -21.13 4.14 -5.61
CA ASP A 97 -21.37 5.60 -5.84
C ASP A 97 -21.66 6.32 -4.51
N GLU A 98 -22.54 5.76 -3.67
CA GLU A 98 -22.85 6.29 -2.35
C GLU A 98 -21.63 6.26 -1.40
N PHE A 99 -20.83 5.19 -1.48
CA PHE A 99 -19.58 5.09 -0.71
C PHE A 99 -18.60 6.22 -1.11
N MET A 100 -18.41 6.48 -2.41
CA MET A 100 -17.58 7.58 -2.88
C MET A 100 -18.12 8.95 -2.47
N GLU A 101 -19.45 9.15 -2.55
CA GLU A 101 -20.08 10.39 -2.11
C GLU A 101 -19.93 10.62 -0.59
N GLN A 102 -20.13 9.58 0.22
CA GLN A 102 -19.96 9.62 1.68
C GLN A 102 -18.58 10.12 2.09
N PHE A 103 -17.53 9.65 1.40
CA PHE A 103 -16.15 10.03 1.69
C PHE A 103 -15.64 11.21 0.84
N LYS A 104 -16.53 11.87 0.09
CA LYS A 104 -16.23 13.06 -0.72
C LYS A 104 -15.17 12.82 -1.80
N ILE A 105 -15.17 11.64 -2.42
CA ILE A 105 -14.24 11.25 -3.47
C ILE A 105 -14.89 11.48 -4.84
N PRO A 106 -14.34 12.36 -5.70
CA PRO A 106 -14.78 12.51 -7.08
C PRO A 106 -14.38 11.28 -7.92
N VAL A 107 -15.30 10.84 -8.79
CA VAL A 107 -15.07 9.75 -9.74
C VAL A 107 -15.23 10.28 -11.15
N LEU A 108 -14.25 10.02 -12.01
CA LEU A 108 -14.31 10.27 -13.45
C LEU A 108 -14.46 8.95 -14.20
N ALA A 109 -15.56 8.80 -14.91
CA ALA A 109 -15.85 7.62 -15.74
C ALA A 109 -16.12 7.99 -17.20
N GLU A 110 -16.33 6.96 -18.03
CA GLU A 110 -16.65 7.08 -19.46
C GLU A 110 -15.53 7.78 -20.26
N ILE A 111 -14.25 7.50 -19.89
CA ILE A 111 -13.07 7.95 -20.65
C ILE A 111 -12.29 6.75 -21.23
N ASP A 112 -11.40 7.03 -22.15
CA ASP A 112 -10.43 6.04 -22.63
C ASP A 112 -9.28 5.84 -21.61
N THR A 113 -9.53 4.97 -20.60
CA THR A 113 -8.54 4.62 -19.58
C THR A 113 -7.30 3.97 -20.19
N ARG A 114 -7.43 3.22 -21.30
CA ARG A 114 -6.28 2.65 -22.00
C ARG A 114 -5.36 3.72 -22.58
N ALA A 115 -5.92 4.78 -23.18
CA ALA A 115 -5.13 5.90 -23.68
C ALA A 115 -4.41 6.62 -22.54
N LEU A 116 -5.08 6.83 -21.40
CA LEU A 116 -4.48 7.43 -20.20
C LEU A 116 -3.34 6.56 -19.65
N VAL A 117 -3.56 5.27 -19.44
CA VAL A 117 -2.52 4.35 -18.92
C VAL A 117 -1.32 4.26 -19.87
N ARG A 118 -1.54 4.21 -21.18
CA ARG A 118 -0.43 4.25 -22.15
C ARG A 118 0.36 5.54 -22.07
N HIS A 119 -0.32 6.66 -21.83
CA HIS A 119 0.33 7.96 -21.64
C HIS A 119 1.22 7.96 -20.39
N LEU A 120 0.69 7.54 -19.25
CA LEU A 120 1.45 7.44 -17.98
C LEU A 120 2.64 6.47 -18.09
N ARG A 121 2.49 5.33 -18.76
CA ARG A 121 3.60 4.40 -19.01
C ARG A 121 4.70 5.02 -19.89
N THR A 122 4.32 5.85 -20.84
CA THR A 122 5.26 6.46 -21.79
C THR A 122 6.04 7.62 -21.16
N TYR A 123 5.34 8.46 -20.40
CA TYR A 123 5.93 9.72 -19.89
C TYR A 123 6.20 9.71 -18.40
N GLY A 124 5.72 8.73 -17.68
CA GLY A 124 5.77 8.61 -16.21
C GLY A 124 4.46 9.03 -15.55
N VAL A 125 4.36 8.77 -14.23
CA VAL A 125 3.26 9.31 -13.44
C VAL A 125 3.28 10.83 -13.43
N MET A 126 2.10 11.44 -13.35
CA MET A 126 1.92 12.88 -13.50
C MET A 126 0.94 13.41 -12.46
N ARG A 127 1.12 14.67 -12.08
CA ARG A 127 0.15 15.38 -11.26
C ARG A 127 -1.09 15.68 -12.12
N GLY A 128 -2.27 15.51 -11.52
CA GLY A 128 -3.53 15.75 -12.17
C GLY A 128 -4.57 16.34 -11.23
N VAL A 129 -5.60 16.96 -11.85
CA VAL A 129 -6.78 17.46 -11.16
C VAL A 129 -8.02 16.84 -11.82
N ILE A 130 -8.92 16.26 -11.01
CA ILE A 130 -10.27 15.94 -11.44
C ILE A 130 -11.18 17.06 -10.95
N SER A 131 -12.00 17.61 -11.84
CA SER A 131 -12.99 18.62 -11.49
C SER A 131 -14.36 18.29 -12.07
N THR A 132 -15.40 18.47 -11.25
CA THR A 132 -16.81 18.49 -11.65
C THR A 132 -17.42 19.91 -11.58
N LEU A 133 -16.59 20.92 -11.27
CA LEU A 133 -16.99 22.31 -11.01
C LEU A 133 -16.48 23.29 -12.07
N GLU A 134 -15.25 23.08 -12.52
CA GLU A 134 -14.54 23.96 -13.47
C GLU A 134 -14.44 23.25 -14.82
N ASP A 135 -14.79 23.93 -15.90
CA ASP A 135 -14.72 23.45 -17.28
C ASP A 135 -13.60 24.12 -18.10
N ASP A 136 -12.98 25.17 -17.56
CA ASP A 136 -11.80 25.83 -18.13
C ASP A 136 -10.56 24.94 -17.95
N THR A 137 -10.16 24.30 -19.03
CA THR A 137 -9.04 23.34 -19.02
C THR A 137 -7.69 23.99 -18.73
N ASP A 138 -7.48 25.24 -19.14
CA ASP A 138 -6.20 25.92 -18.90
C ASP A 138 -6.02 26.21 -17.42
N LYS A 139 -7.10 26.59 -16.72
CA LYS A 139 -7.09 26.73 -15.26
C LYS A 139 -6.81 25.40 -14.57
N LEU A 140 -7.43 24.31 -15.02
CA LEU A 140 -7.21 22.97 -14.42
C LEU A 140 -5.77 22.50 -14.64
N VAL A 141 -5.20 22.72 -15.82
CA VAL A 141 -3.78 22.42 -16.10
C VAL A 141 -2.86 23.28 -15.24
N ALA A 142 -3.17 24.57 -15.05
CA ALA A 142 -2.40 25.40 -14.14
C ALA A 142 -2.46 24.91 -12.68
N LYS A 143 -3.64 24.50 -12.21
CA LYS A 143 -3.81 23.86 -10.90
C LYS A 143 -2.98 22.58 -10.78
N SER A 144 -3.00 21.70 -11.79
CA SER A 144 -2.24 20.44 -11.74
C SER A 144 -0.73 20.67 -11.66
N ARG A 145 -0.21 21.71 -12.31
CA ARG A 145 1.22 22.12 -12.23
C ARG A 145 1.59 22.70 -10.86
N ALA A 146 0.64 23.26 -10.14
CA ALA A 146 0.85 23.85 -8.82
C ALA A 146 0.87 22.81 -7.68
N ILE A 147 0.42 21.57 -7.92
CA ILE A 147 0.45 20.49 -6.92
C ILE A 147 1.90 20.19 -6.53
N PRO A 148 2.24 20.04 -5.24
CA PRO A 148 3.55 19.55 -4.84
C PRO A 148 3.82 18.15 -5.44
N LYS A 149 5.07 17.87 -5.80
CA LYS A 149 5.47 16.52 -6.17
C LYS A 149 5.41 15.61 -4.93
N MET A 150 5.21 14.32 -5.13
CA MET A 150 5.25 13.34 -4.04
C MET A 150 6.67 13.19 -3.47
N ASP A 151 7.69 13.42 -4.29
CA ASP A 151 9.09 13.39 -3.89
C ASP A 151 9.34 14.39 -2.76
N GLY A 152 9.99 13.95 -1.70
CA GLY A 152 10.29 14.74 -0.52
C GLY A 152 9.12 14.95 0.46
N GLN A 153 7.96 14.30 0.25
CA GLN A 153 6.81 14.38 1.17
C GLN A 153 6.77 13.17 2.12
N ASP A 154 6.75 13.45 3.43
CA ASP A 154 6.48 12.47 4.48
C ASP A 154 4.97 12.23 4.62
N LEU A 155 4.42 11.36 3.78
CA LEU A 155 3.01 10.97 3.85
C LEU A 155 2.75 9.88 4.89
N ALA A 156 3.77 9.11 5.28
CA ALA A 156 3.65 8.10 6.33
C ALA A 156 3.19 8.72 7.65
N LYS A 157 3.74 9.89 8.02
CA LYS A 157 3.32 10.65 9.19
C LYS A 157 1.87 11.15 9.10
N VAL A 158 1.37 11.42 7.88
CA VAL A 158 0.00 11.95 7.67
C VAL A 158 -1.05 10.86 7.86
N VAL A 159 -0.74 9.63 7.46
CA VAL A 159 -1.69 8.51 7.50
C VAL A 159 -1.59 7.66 8.77
N SER A 160 -0.48 7.77 9.49
CA SER A 160 -0.22 7.02 10.72
C SER A 160 -1.26 7.30 11.81
N THR A 161 -1.54 6.29 12.62
CA THR A 161 -2.31 6.48 13.87
C THR A 161 -1.65 7.50 14.79
N ASN A 162 -2.42 8.21 15.58
CA ASN A 162 -1.93 9.16 16.58
C ASN A 162 -1.83 8.58 18.00
N HIS A 163 -2.18 7.31 18.21
CA HIS A 163 -2.13 6.62 19.50
C HIS A 163 -1.78 5.14 19.32
N THR A 164 -1.17 4.58 20.36
CA THR A 164 -0.90 3.14 20.45
C THR A 164 -2.18 2.39 20.76
N TYR A 165 -2.41 1.27 20.05
CA TYR A 165 -3.56 0.40 20.31
C TYR A 165 -3.20 -1.08 20.09
N VAL A 166 -3.97 -1.97 20.70
CA VAL A 166 -3.89 -3.40 20.46
C VAL A 166 -4.94 -3.77 19.41
N TRP A 167 -4.49 -4.49 18.36
CA TRP A 167 -5.41 -5.00 17.35
C TRP A 167 -6.20 -6.19 17.91
N GLU A 168 -7.50 -5.98 18.09
CA GLU A 168 -8.44 -7.02 18.54
C GLU A 168 -9.36 -7.38 17.37
N THR A 169 -9.43 -8.65 17.04
CA THR A 169 -10.19 -9.15 15.87
C THR A 169 -11.71 -9.18 16.11
N GLY A 170 -12.19 -8.86 17.31
CA GLY A 170 -13.57 -9.11 17.75
C GLY A 170 -14.65 -8.19 17.20
N GLU A 171 -14.34 -7.02 16.67
CA GLU A 171 -15.38 -6.01 16.41
C GLU A 171 -15.73 -5.77 14.93
N ARG A 172 -15.03 -6.37 13.94
CA ARG A 172 -15.25 -5.99 12.54
C ARG A 172 -15.21 -7.10 11.48
N SER A 173 -15.14 -8.37 11.83
CA SER A 173 -15.17 -9.41 10.81
C SER A 173 -16.45 -10.23 10.95
N HIS A 174 -17.40 -10.03 10.04
CA HIS A 174 -18.53 -10.95 9.81
C HIS A 174 -18.11 -12.12 8.89
N LEU A 175 -16.82 -12.23 8.56
CA LEU A 175 -16.29 -13.39 7.86
C LEU A 175 -16.17 -14.55 8.85
N PRO A 176 -16.50 -15.79 8.45
CA PRO A 176 -16.27 -16.95 9.28
C PRO A 176 -14.80 -17.00 9.72
N ASP A 177 -14.54 -17.34 10.99
CA ASP A 177 -13.19 -17.43 11.59
C ASP A 177 -12.21 -18.28 10.74
N GLU A 178 -12.74 -19.28 10.03
CA GLU A 178 -12.00 -20.11 9.08
C GLU A 178 -11.41 -19.32 7.88
N MET A 179 -12.05 -18.23 7.47
CA MET A 179 -11.55 -17.36 6.38
C MET A 179 -10.58 -16.29 6.88
N VAL A 180 -10.64 -15.93 8.15
CA VAL A 180 -9.77 -14.92 8.77
C VAL A 180 -8.55 -15.57 9.45
N GLY A 181 -8.58 -16.90 9.63
CA GLY A 181 -7.50 -17.65 10.27
C GLY A 181 -7.33 -17.35 11.77
N VAL A 182 -8.33 -16.74 12.40
CA VAL A 182 -8.30 -16.46 13.83
C VAL A 182 -8.55 -17.75 14.60
N LYS A 183 -7.54 -18.24 15.29
CA LYS A 183 -7.72 -19.27 16.30
C LYS A 183 -7.94 -18.59 17.65
N ASP A 184 -8.91 -19.07 18.42
CA ASP A 184 -9.15 -18.68 19.82
C ASP A 184 -8.02 -19.13 20.78
N GLU A 185 -6.85 -19.43 20.25
CA GLU A 185 -5.68 -19.81 21.04
C GLU A 185 -5.00 -18.55 21.62
N PRO A 186 -4.47 -18.65 22.84
CA PRO A 186 -3.70 -17.56 23.43
C PRO A 186 -2.53 -17.20 22.52
N ALA A 187 -2.29 -15.90 22.34
CA ALA A 187 -1.22 -15.41 21.50
C ALA A 187 0.14 -15.95 21.97
N ARG A 188 0.91 -16.53 21.03
CA ARG A 188 2.24 -17.12 21.28
C ARG A 188 3.35 -16.08 21.27
N PHE A 189 3.17 -15.03 20.50
CA PHE A 189 4.15 -13.94 20.30
C PHE A 189 3.49 -12.58 20.44
N HIS A 190 4.27 -11.60 20.87
CA HIS A 190 3.89 -10.21 20.89
C HIS A 190 4.66 -9.47 19.78
N VAL A 191 3.95 -8.95 18.79
CA VAL A 191 4.51 -8.13 17.70
C VAL A 191 4.12 -6.67 17.93
N VAL A 192 5.10 -5.77 17.88
CA VAL A 192 4.85 -4.34 17.80
C VAL A 192 5.00 -3.91 16.35
N ALA A 193 3.92 -3.37 15.78
CA ALA A 193 3.85 -2.93 14.39
C ALA A 193 3.88 -1.41 14.31
N TYR A 194 4.86 -0.85 13.60
CA TYR A 194 4.85 0.56 13.22
C TYR A 194 3.79 0.82 12.15
N ASP A 195 2.96 1.82 12.39
CA ASP A 195 1.94 2.26 11.44
C ASP A 195 2.49 3.40 10.57
N PHE A 196 2.98 3.03 9.39
CA PHE A 196 3.33 3.98 8.33
C PHE A 196 2.18 4.16 7.32
N GLY A 197 1.02 3.58 7.60
CA GLY A 197 -0.14 3.43 6.72
C GLY A 197 -0.51 1.95 6.59
N ILE A 198 -0.62 1.26 7.74
CA ILE A 198 -0.77 -0.19 7.80
C ILE A 198 -2.12 -0.64 7.25
N LYS A 199 -2.11 -1.62 6.35
CA LYS A 199 -3.30 -2.32 5.87
C LYS A 199 -3.81 -3.29 6.93
N GLN A 200 -5.13 -3.32 7.13
CA GLN A 200 -5.77 -4.22 8.09
C GLN A 200 -5.48 -5.70 7.82
N ASN A 201 -5.31 -6.08 6.55
CA ASN A 201 -5.02 -7.47 6.23
C ASN A 201 -3.64 -7.93 6.73
N ILE A 202 -2.67 -7.05 6.87
CA ILE A 202 -1.39 -7.34 7.55
C ILE A 202 -1.65 -7.73 8.99
N LEU A 203 -2.48 -6.96 9.70
CA LEU A 203 -2.84 -7.23 11.10
C LEU A 203 -3.60 -8.55 11.25
N ARG A 204 -4.55 -8.83 10.31
CA ARG A 204 -5.27 -10.11 10.24
C ARG A 204 -4.30 -11.28 10.03
N LYS A 205 -3.31 -11.16 9.13
CA LYS A 205 -2.32 -12.21 8.87
C LYS A 205 -1.42 -12.47 10.08
N LEU A 206 -0.88 -11.42 10.71
CA LEU A 206 -0.08 -11.57 11.94
C LEU A 206 -0.90 -12.24 13.06
N ARG A 207 -2.16 -11.84 13.22
CA ARG A 207 -3.06 -12.47 14.22
C ARG A 207 -3.33 -13.92 13.87
N GLY A 208 -3.59 -14.25 12.60
CA GLY A 208 -3.79 -15.61 12.12
C GLY A 208 -2.61 -16.55 12.36
N GLU A 209 -1.40 -16.02 12.41
CA GLU A 209 -0.19 -16.79 12.80
C GLU A 209 0.05 -16.83 14.32
N GLY A 210 -0.91 -16.41 15.14
CA GLY A 210 -0.87 -16.50 16.61
C GLY A 210 -0.13 -15.34 17.29
N CYS A 211 -0.02 -14.19 16.65
CA CYS A 211 0.57 -13.00 17.24
C CYS A 211 -0.48 -12.10 17.91
N LYS A 212 -0.18 -11.59 19.12
CA LYS A 212 -0.80 -10.37 19.63
C LYS A 212 -0.12 -9.19 18.95
N VAL A 213 -0.88 -8.28 18.36
CA VAL A 213 -0.32 -7.14 17.65
C VAL A 213 -0.63 -5.85 18.38
N THR A 214 0.42 -5.12 18.76
CA THR A 214 0.31 -3.74 19.26
C THR A 214 0.76 -2.81 18.13
N VAL A 215 -0.11 -1.93 17.69
CA VAL A 215 0.18 -0.94 16.64
C VAL A 215 0.62 0.35 17.31
N VAL A 216 1.73 0.92 16.83
CA VAL A 216 2.31 2.16 17.35
C VAL A 216 2.42 3.21 16.25
N PRO A 217 2.32 4.51 16.57
CA PRO A 217 2.55 5.59 15.62
C PRO A 217 3.91 5.50 14.93
N ALA A 218 4.00 6.01 13.70
CA ALA A 218 5.22 6.03 12.88
C ALA A 218 6.44 6.64 13.61
N GLN A 219 6.22 7.62 14.46
CA GLN A 219 7.27 8.35 15.18
C GLN A 219 7.62 7.78 16.56
N THR A 220 7.01 6.65 16.96
CA THR A 220 7.32 6.00 18.25
C THR A 220 8.81 5.64 18.32
N THR A 221 9.47 5.97 19.42
CA THR A 221 10.90 5.72 19.57
C THR A 221 11.21 4.23 19.67
N ALA A 222 12.41 3.83 19.27
CA ALA A 222 12.87 2.44 19.45
C ALA A 222 12.85 2.02 20.92
N GLU A 223 13.16 2.94 21.84
CA GLU A 223 13.14 2.72 23.28
C GLU A 223 11.72 2.42 23.79
N ASP A 224 10.70 3.19 23.33
CA ASP A 224 9.32 2.96 23.70
C ASP A 224 8.80 1.62 23.14
N VAL A 225 9.19 1.26 21.91
CA VAL A 225 8.87 -0.06 21.33
C VAL A 225 9.49 -1.18 22.15
N LEU A 226 10.77 -1.07 22.52
CA LEU A 226 11.46 -2.08 23.35
C LEU A 226 10.86 -2.18 24.76
N ALA A 227 10.36 -1.07 25.33
CA ALA A 227 9.68 -1.06 26.63
C ALA A 227 8.38 -1.90 26.61
N LEU A 228 7.75 -2.07 25.45
CA LEU A 228 6.60 -2.97 25.26
C LEU A 228 7.00 -4.46 25.27
N LYS A 229 8.29 -4.77 25.29
CA LYS A 229 8.86 -6.14 25.29
C LYS A 229 8.31 -7.01 24.16
N PRO A 230 8.43 -6.58 22.89
CA PRO A 230 7.98 -7.38 21.76
C PRO A 230 8.87 -8.61 21.55
N ASP A 231 8.30 -9.66 20.99
CA ASP A 231 9.04 -10.80 20.45
C ASP A 231 9.55 -10.51 19.02
N GLY A 232 8.91 -9.60 18.32
CA GLY A 232 9.29 -9.10 16.99
C GLY A 232 8.72 -7.73 16.68
N VAL A 233 9.36 -7.04 15.75
CA VAL A 233 8.93 -5.72 15.25
C VAL A 233 8.52 -5.85 13.79
N PHE A 234 7.37 -5.27 13.47
CA PHE A 234 6.86 -5.22 12.13
C PHE A 234 6.90 -3.78 11.59
N LEU A 235 7.40 -3.62 10.36
CA LEU A 235 7.46 -2.34 9.66
C LEU A 235 6.45 -2.36 8.52
N SER A 236 5.39 -1.56 8.62
CA SER A 236 4.28 -1.65 7.69
C SER A 236 4.58 -1.03 6.32
N ASN A 237 3.66 -1.28 5.39
CA ASN A 237 3.49 -0.51 4.17
C ASN A 237 3.13 0.96 4.48
N GLY A 238 3.17 1.81 3.47
CA GLY A 238 2.75 3.21 3.59
C GLY A 238 3.00 4.01 2.31
N PRO A 239 2.45 5.24 2.25
CA PRO A 239 2.56 6.12 1.10
C PRO A 239 3.84 6.95 1.10
N GLY A 240 4.14 7.52 -0.05
CA GLY A 240 5.08 8.61 -0.21
C GLY A 240 6.52 8.19 -0.45
N ASP A 241 7.40 9.15 -0.23
CA ASP A 241 8.85 9.02 -0.37
C ASP A 241 9.43 8.50 0.95
N PRO A 242 10.27 7.45 0.97
CA PRO A 242 10.91 6.97 2.20
C PRO A 242 12.00 7.92 2.74
N GLU A 243 12.64 8.74 1.90
CA GLU A 243 13.79 9.57 2.31
C GLU A 243 13.48 10.57 3.43
N PRO A 244 12.33 11.28 3.45
CA PRO A 244 12.01 12.20 4.55
C PRO A 244 11.68 11.51 5.88
N CYS A 245 11.44 10.21 5.90
CA CYS A 245 11.08 9.45 7.11
C CYS A 245 12.32 9.13 7.98
N THR A 246 13.21 10.08 8.21
CA THR A 246 14.48 9.89 8.93
C THR A 246 14.30 9.34 10.33
N TYR A 247 13.25 9.74 11.05
CA TYR A 247 12.89 9.19 12.36
C TYR A 247 12.68 7.68 12.35
N ALA A 248 12.04 7.16 11.29
CA ALA A 248 11.81 5.73 11.15
C ALA A 248 13.12 4.98 10.84
N VAL A 249 13.94 5.53 9.94
CA VAL A 249 15.27 5.00 9.62
C VAL A 249 16.15 4.89 10.87
N ASP A 250 16.17 5.94 11.71
CA ASP A 250 16.96 5.94 12.95
C ASP A 250 16.43 4.92 13.97
N ASN A 251 15.11 4.79 14.10
CA ASN A 251 14.50 3.77 14.96
C ASN A 251 14.83 2.34 14.47
N ILE A 252 14.75 2.09 13.15
CA ILE A 252 15.12 0.79 12.58
C ILE A 252 16.57 0.45 12.91
N ARG A 253 17.52 1.36 12.74
CA ARG A 253 18.93 1.16 13.10
C ARG A 253 19.13 0.75 14.56
N ARG A 254 18.36 1.36 15.49
CA ARG A 254 18.43 1.07 16.93
C ARG A 254 17.78 -0.28 17.28
N LEU A 255 16.80 -0.74 16.50
CA LEU A 255 16.09 -2.00 16.70
C LEU A 255 16.83 -3.21 16.10
N MET A 256 17.63 -2.99 15.03
CA MET A 256 18.41 -4.04 14.39
C MET A 256 19.32 -4.75 15.39
N GLY A 257 19.30 -6.09 15.38
CA GLY A 257 20.06 -6.95 16.29
C GLY A 257 19.48 -7.05 17.71
N ARG A 258 18.44 -6.29 18.04
CA ARG A 258 17.74 -6.38 19.33
C ARG A 258 16.45 -7.17 19.27
N GLN A 259 15.78 -7.13 18.13
CA GLN A 259 14.52 -7.84 17.88
C GLN A 259 14.50 -8.39 16.46
N PRO A 260 13.80 -9.50 16.21
CA PRO A 260 13.41 -9.91 14.86
C PRO A 260 12.60 -8.83 14.16
N ILE A 261 12.94 -8.52 12.89
CA ILE A 261 12.28 -7.48 12.11
C ILE A 261 11.76 -8.05 10.80
N PHE A 262 10.48 -7.80 10.50
CA PHE A 262 9.89 -8.01 9.18
C PHE A 262 9.31 -6.71 8.65
N GLY A 263 9.64 -6.34 7.40
CA GLY A 263 9.18 -5.11 6.75
C GLY A 263 8.51 -5.37 5.40
N ILE A 264 7.45 -4.61 5.12
CA ILE A 264 6.68 -4.68 3.86
C ILE A 264 6.66 -3.30 3.20
N CYS A 265 6.91 -3.24 1.90
CA CYS A 265 6.78 -2.08 1.02
C CYS A 265 7.57 -0.86 1.55
N LEU A 266 6.93 0.14 2.15
CA LEU A 266 7.65 1.26 2.76
C LEU A 266 8.61 0.79 3.86
N GLY A 267 8.23 -0.22 4.66
CA GLY A 267 9.11 -0.84 5.65
C GLY A 267 10.36 -1.47 5.04
N HIS A 268 10.26 -2.04 3.83
CA HIS A 268 11.41 -2.53 3.07
C HIS A 268 12.33 -1.38 2.64
N GLN A 269 11.76 -0.31 2.07
CA GLN A 269 12.52 0.86 1.62
C GLN A 269 13.26 1.55 2.76
N LEU A 270 12.56 1.78 3.89
CA LEU A 270 13.16 2.36 5.10
C LEU A 270 14.29 1.49 5.67
N THR A 271 14.13 0.17 5.62
CA THR A 271 15.18 -0.77 6.02
C THR A 271 16.37 -0.71 5.07
N GLY A 272 16.14 -0.59 3.75
CA GLY A 272 17.20 -0.39 2.77
C GLY A 272 18.04 0.85 3.08
N ILE A 273 17.39 1.98 3.38
CA ILE A 273 18.07 3.22 3.81
C ILE A 273 18.78 3.02 5.15
N ALA A 274 18.17 2.33 6.12
CA ALA A 274 18.78 2.08 7.42
C ALA A 274 20.08 1.26 7.31
N LEU A 275 20.15 0.36 6.33
CA LEU A 275 21.34 -0.44 5.99
C LEU A 275 22.39 0.34 5.15
N GLY A 276 22.14 1.62 4.85
CA GLY A 276 23.06 2.46 4.10
C GLY A 276 22.83 2.48 2.58
N GLY A 277 21.77 1.81 2.12
CA GLY A 277 21.33 1.85 0.72
C GLY A 277 20.63 3.15 0.33
N LYS A 278 20.24 3.23 -0.94
CA LYS A 278 19.53 4.36 -1.53
C LYS A 278 18.22 3.88 -2.15
N THR A 279 17.28 4.78 -2.27
CA THR A 279 16.03 4.55 -3.00
C THR A 279 15.97 5.41 -4.26
N PHE A 280 15.14 5.02 -5.21
CA PHE A 280 14.89 5.79 -6.42
C PHE A 280 13.41 5.68 -6.81
N LYS A 281 12.91 6.71 -7.51
CA LYS A 281 11.53 6.72 -8.01
C LYS A 281 11.43 5.94 -9.32
N LEU A 282 10.50 5.00 -9.37
CA LEU A 282 10.13 4.30 -10.60
C LEU A 282 9.38 5.24 -11.55
N LYS A 283 9.50 5.01 -12.85
CA LYS A 283 8.88 5.87 -13.86
C LYS A 283 7.36 5.96 -13.72
N PHE A 284 6.70 4.85 -13.41
CA PHE A 284 5.23 4.76 -13.27
C PHE A 284 4.80 3.87 -12.10
N GLY A 285 5.73 3.45 -11.25
CA GLY A 285 5.47 2.59 -10.11
C GLY A 285 5.09 1.15 -10.49
N HIS A 286 4.93 0.33 -9.47
CA HIS A 286 4.34 -1.00 -9.58
C HIS A 286 3.00 -1.00 -8.83
N HIS A 287 1.90 -1.21 -9.58
CA HIS A 287 0.54 -1.22 -9.02
C HIS A 287 -0.30 -2.30 -9.69
N GLY A 288 -0.67 -3.32 -8.93
CA GLY A 288 -1.49 -4.43 -9.43
C GLY A 288 -1.23 -5.73 -8.70
N GLY A 289 -2.05 -6.74 -8.98
CA GLY A 289 -1.96 -8.07 -8.37
C GLY A 289 -1.42 -9.14 -9.32
N ASN A 290 -0.57 -8.79 -10.28
CA ASN A 290 -0.14 -9.68 -11.35
C ASN A 290 1.37 -9.58 -11.68
N HIS A 291 2.20 -9.17 -10.71
CA HIS A 291 3.64 -9.08 -10.89
C HIS A 291 4.33 -10.43 -10.60
N PRO A 292 5.12 -10.97 -11.53
CA PRO A 292 5.89 -12.18 -11.29
C PRO A 292 7.18 -11.85 -10.57
N VAL A 293 7.32 -12.30 -9.34
CA VAL A 293 8.52 -12.14 -8.51
C VAL A 293 9.23 -13.47 -8.36
N LYS A 294 10.54 -13.49 -8.56
CA LYS A 294 11.38 -14.67 -8.41
C LYS A 294 12.08 -14.68 -7.07
N GLN A 295 11.86 -15.74 -6.29
CA GLN A 295 12.66 -16.04 -5.12
C GLN A 295 14.02 -16.61 -5.57
N LEU A 296 15.10 -15.90 -5.26
CA LEU A 296 16.44 -16.22 -5.79
C LEU A 296 17.00 -17.54 -5.24
N ALA A 297 16.74 -17.88 -3.98
CA ALA A 297 17.26 -19.09 -3.36
C ALA A 297 16.67 -20.38 -3.94
N SER A 298 15.37 -20.42 -4.21
CA SER A 298 14.66 -21.60 -4.73
C SER A 298 14.44 -21.59 -6.24
N GLY A 299 14.51 -20.39 -6.85
CA GLY A 299 14.12 -20.17 -8.24
C GLY A 299 12.59 -20.17 -8.47
N LYS A 300 11.77 -20.31 -7.42
CA LYS A 300 10.31 -20.26 -7.49
C LYS A 300 9.85 -18.88 -7.96
N ILE A 301 8.82 -18.87 -8.82
CA ILE A 301 8.14 -17.66 -9.24
C ILE A 301 6.82 -17.58 -8.49
N GLU A 302 6.54 -16.42 -7.93
CA GLU A 302 5.32 -16.07 -7.21
C GLU A 302 4.62 -14.93 -7.93
N ILE A 303 3.30 -14.97 -7.98
CA ILE A 303 2.51 -13.83 -8.47
C ILE A 303 2.16 -12.98 -7.25
N THR A 304 2.45 -11.70 -7.32
CA THR A 304 2.43 -10.80 -6.15
C THR A 304 1.63 -9.54 -6.41
N ALA A 305 1.17 -8.91 -5.32
CA ALA A 305 0.51 -7.62 -5.32
C ALA A 305 1.50 -6.50 -5.01
N HIS A 306 1.38 -5.38 -5.72
CA HIS A 306 2.27 -4.22 -5.60
C HIS A 306 1.47 -2.93 -5.52
N ASN A 307 1.99 -1.99 -4.73
CA ASN A 307 1.53 -0.60 -4.69
C ASN A 307 2.69 0.29 -4.18
N HIS A 308 3.64 0.62 -5.05
CA HIS A 308 4.77 1.48 -4.69
C HIS A 308 5.33 2.25 -5.89
N ASN A 309 5.77 3.49 -5.64
CA ASN A 309 6.42 4.36 -6.62
C ASN A 309 7.95 4.40 -6.46
N PHE A 310 8.48 3.93 -5.34
CA PHE A 310 9.90 3.91 -5.03
C PHE A 310 10.39 2.48 -4.88
N ALA A 311 11.68 2.27 -5.13
CA ALA A 311 12.36 1.00 -4.96
C ALA A 311 13.75 1.21 -4.36
N VAL A 312 14.30 0.18 -3.71
CA VAL A 312 15.68 0.18 -3.20
C VAL A 312 16.62 -0.13 -4.35
N ASP A 313 17.70 0.66 -4.48
CA ASP A 313 18.79 0.40 -5.42
C ASP A 313 19.66 -0.74 -4.86
N PRO A 314 19.65 -1.94 -5.49
CA PRO A 314 20.39 -3.10 -5.00
C PRO A 314 21.92 -2.87 -5.00
N ASP A 315 22.44 -2.06 -5.92
CA ASP A 315 23.86 -1.80 -6.04
C ASP A 315 24.39 -0.88 -4.93
N SER A 316 23.48 -0.15 -4.26
CA SER A 316 23.81 0.72 -3.12
C SER A 316 23.91 -0.02 -1.79
N LEU A 317 23.43 -1.27 -1.72
CA LEU A 317 23.39 -2.05 -0.48
C LEU A 317 24.75 -2.69 -0.17
N PRO A 318 25.14 -2.78 1.13
CA PRO A 318 26.39 -3.47 1.53
C PRO A 318 26.25 -4.98 1.34
N GLN A 319 26.75 -5.52 0.23
CA GLN A 319 26.62 -6.94 -0.15
C GLN A 319 27.25 -7.92 0.88
N SER A 320 28.20 -7.46 1.67
CA SER A 320 28.77 -8.25 2.78
C SER A 320 27.77 -8.51 3.91
N GLU A 321 26.77 -7.64 4.09
CA GLU A 321 25.79 -7.70 5.18
C GLU A 321 24.40 -8.09 4.67
N VAL A 322 24.06 -7.73 3.43
CA VAL A 322 22.74 -7.92 2.85
C VAL A 322 22.76 -9.00 1.78
N GLU A 323 21.73 -9.83 1.77
CA GLU A 323 21.44 -10.79 0.73
C GLU A 323 20.14 -10.40 0.03
N LEU A 324 20.19 -10.28 -1.30
CA LEU A 324 19.01 -10.07 -2.12
C LEU A 324 18.23 -11.38 -2.22
N THR A 325 16.93 -11.37 -1.95
CA THR A 325 16.13 -12.60 -1.86
C THR A 325 15.10 -12.73 -2.96
N HIS A 326 14.57 -11.62 -3.47
CA HIS A 326 13.51 -11.59 -4.49
C HIS A 326 13.76 -10.48 -5.51
N ILE A 327 13.40 -10.74 -6.77
CA ILE A 327 13.45 -9.78 -7.88
C ILE A 327 12.18 -9.84 -8.71
N ASP A 328 11.70 -8.70 -9.21
CA ASP A 328 10.62 -8.61 -10.21
C ASP A 328 11.16 -9.10 -11.57
N LEU A 329 10.40 -9.94 -12.27
CA LEU A 329 10.81 -10.47 -13.57
C LEU A 329 10.51 -9.54 -14.75
N ASN A 330 9.71 -8.49 -14.54
CA ASN A 330 9.40 -7.53 -15.60
C ASN A 330 10.54 -6.54 -15.83
N ASP A 331 11.18 -6.06 -14.76
CA ASP A 331 12.18 -4.99 -14.84
C ASP A 331 13.42 -5.17 -13.94
N GLN A 332 13.50 -6.31 -13.24
CA GLN A 332 14.62 -6.69 -12.36
C GLN A 332 14.72 -5.80 -11.09
N THR A 333 13.67 -5.10 -10.73
CA THR A 333 13.61 -4.34 -9.48
C THR A 333 13.80 -5.28 -8.27
N LEU A 334 14.50 -4.79 -7.23
CA LEU A 334 14.67 -5.53 -5.97
C LEU A 334 13.34 -5.64 -5.23
N GLU A 335 12.93 -6.86 -4.97
CA GLU A 335 11.65 -7.18 -4.34
C GLU A 335 11.79 -7.81 -2.96
N GLY A 336 12.99 -8.09 -2.51
CA GLY A 336 13.21 -8.59 -1.17
C GLY A 336 14.67 -8.71 -0.80
N MET A 337 14.95 -8.52 0.48
CA MET A 337 16.29 -8.64 1.05
C MET A 337 16.24 -9.18 2.48
N ARG A 338 17.35 -9.74 2.92
CA ARG A 338 17.59 -10.13 4.33
C ARG A 338 18.98 -9.74 4.78
N HIS A 339 19.15 -9.52 6.07
CA HIS A 339 20.46 -9.35 6.66
C HIS A 339 21.10 -10.72 6.90
N ARG A 340 22.41 -10.88 6.58
CA ARG A 340 23.10 -12.18 6.67
C ARG A 340 23.25 -12.71 8.08
N ASN A 341 23.39 -11.82 9.07
CA ASN A 341 23.72 -12.16 10.46
C ASN A 341 22.66 -11.73 11.48
N LEU A 342 21.77 -10.82 11.14
CA LEU A 342 20.72 -10.34 12.04
C LEU A 342 19.36 -10.92 11.64
N PRO A 343 18.45 -11.13 12.60
CA PRO A 343 17.10 -11.63 12.32
C PRO A 343 16.24 -10.53 11.67
N LEU A 344 16.49 -10.27 10.39
CA LEU A 344 15.84 -9.22 9.63
C LEU A 344 15.64 -9.66 8.18
N PHE A 345 14.39 -9.58 7.69
CA PHE A 345 14.09 -9.68 6.27
C PHE A 345 12.95 -8.75 5.88
N THR A 346 12.90 -8.37 4.62
CA THR A 346 11.87 -7.45 4.11
C THR A 346 11.52 -7.76 2.67
N VAL A 347 10.30 -7.41 2.27
CA VAL A 347 9.83 -7.52 0.88
C VAL A 347 9.20 -6.21 0.42
N GLN A 348 9.37 -5.88 -0.87
CA GLN A 348 8.82 -4.67 -1.48
C GLN A 348 7.34 -4.84 -1.83
N TYR A 349 6.94 -6.03 -2.24
CA TYR A 349 5.56 -6.38 -2.57
C TYR A 349 4.71 -6.65 -1.33
N HIS A 350 3.40 -6.88 -1.53
CA HIS A 350 2.40 -7.05 -0.49
C HIS A 350 2.03 -8.55 -0.29
N PRO A 351 2.71 -9.29 0.60
CA PRO A 351 2.41 -10.70 0.84
C PRO A 351 1.06 -10.93 1.53
N GLU A 352 0.48 -9.89 2.14
CA GLU A 352 -0.86 -9.95 2.71
C GLU A 352 -1.95 -9.96 1.64
N ALA A 353 -1.64 -9.56 0.39
CA ALA A 353 -2.60 -9.34 -0.69
C ALA A 353 -3.68 -8.29 -0.32
N ALA A 354 -4.97 -8.57 -0.57
CA ALA A 354 -6.10 -7.67 -0.34
C ALA A 354 -5.95 -6.29 -1.07
N PRO A 355 -6.14 -6.30 -2.42
CA PRO A 355 -6.41 -7.46 -3.26
C PRO A 355 -5.14 -8.16 -3.71
N GLY A 356 -5.28 -9.37 -4.20
CA GLY A 356 -4.20 -10.05 -4.91
C GLY A 356 -4.07 -11.54 -4.64
N PRO A 357 -3.04 -12.16 -5.25
CA PRO A 357 -2.72 -13.56 -5.08
C PRO A 357 -2.13 -13.84 -3.70
N HIS A 358 -2.16 -15.13 -3.30
CA HIS A 358 -1.78 -15.57 -1.95
C HIS A 358 -0.46 -16.35 -1.91
N ASP A 359 0.32 -16.34 -2.98
CA ASP A 359 1.52 -17.16 -3.16
C ASP A 359 2.58 -16.91 -2.07
N SER A 360 2.63 -15.70 -1.53
CA SER A 360 3.64 -15.24 -0.57
C SER A 360 3.17 -15.14 0.89
N HIS A 361 1.97 -15.65 1.23
CA HIS A 361 1.48 -15.66 2.62
C HIS A 361 2.42 -16.37 3.60
N TYR A 362 3.27 -17.30 3.13
CA TYR A 362 4.23 -18.02 3.94
C TYR A 362 5.23 -17.11 4.67
N LEU A 363 5.46 -15.90 4.19
CA LEU A 363 6.39 -14.96 4.83
C LEU A 363 5.96 -14.56 6.25
N PHE A 364 4.67 -14.56 6.55
CA PHE A 364 4.20 -14.35 7.93
C PHE A 364 4.58 -15.52 8.84
N LYS A 365 4.56 -16.76 8.33
CA LYS A 365 5.05 -17.95 9.05
C LYS A 365 6.57 -17.90 9.25
N ASP A 366 7.31 -17.45 8.23
CA ASP A 366 8.76 -17.27 8.32
C ASP A 366 9.12 -16.24 9.40
N PHE A 367 8.34 -15.17 9.54
CA PHE A 367 8.52 -14.21 10.63
C PHE A 367 8.29 -14.83 12.00
N VAL A 368 7.23 -15.62 12.18
CA VAL A 368 6.98 -16.35 13.43
C VAL A 368 8.13 -17.31 13.73
N LYS A 369 8.60 -18.07 12.74
CA LYS A 369 9.74 -18.97 12.89
C LYS A 369 11.01 -18.23 13.31
N MET A 370 11.28 -17.07 12.71
CA MET A 370 12.41 -16.21 13.09
C MET A 370 12.32 -15.77 14.56
N MET A 371 11.13 -15.41 15.05
CA MET A 371 10.89 -15.08 16.46
C MET A 371 11.12 -16.31 17.37
N GLU A 372 10.69 -17.51 16.95
CA GLU A 372 10.92 -18.76 17.70
C GLU A 372 12.42 -19.08 17.85
N GLU A 373 13.19 -18.88 16.79
CA GLU A 373 14.64 -19.12 16.78
C GLU A 373 15.39 -18.14 17.68
N CYS A 374 14.92 -16.89 17.77
CA CYS A 374 15.54 -15.87 18.64
C CYS A 374 15.21 -16.03 20.14
N LYS A 375 14.16 -16.78 20.50
CA LYS A 375 13.79 -17.08 21.88
C LYS A 375 14.62 -18.23 22.50
N ARG A 376 15.28 -19.02 21.68
CA ARG A 376 16.11 -20.14 22.08
C ARG A 376 17.53 -19.69 22.42
#